data_4cee97db9233e95f28b657ce62c335af
#
_entry.id   4cee97db9233e95f28b657ce62c335af
#
_cell.length_a   1.000
_cell.length_b   1.000
_cell.length_c   1.000
_cell.angle_alpha   90.00
_cell.angle_beta   90.00
_cell.angle_gamma   90.00
#
_symmetry.space_group_name_H-M   'P 1'
#
loop_
_entity.id
_entity.type
_entity.pdbx_description
1 polymer ?
#
loop_
_entity_poly.entity_id
_entity_poly.type
_entity_poly.pdbx_seq_one_letter_code
_entity_poly.pdbx_strand_id
1 'polypeptide(L)'
;MSLKYLLCGMAFVACATIARAFNNVPESISASIFLKVPGNDAKRYPLTFQKSQNNNGTYYLENSEKMPLTVSQNIVDGDDGLRISVSITALEDIYFNYSQQVATDFRHNDCLFYMPGFWYRRNLRSPKEAPSFHTSDSWIVSEDRLSAPLTGIFCEKKQRFMTVNRLDKFVNSTLATHREGEIILSDKTSLGYTGFENKDGVATLSFGFPYREAPKSYIRKLTLAPAVTAYQHLKKGETILLTWQI
;
A
#
# COMPACT_ATOMS: atom_id res chain seq x y z
N MET A 1 48.17 28.26 -19.32
CA MET A 1 46.72 28.41 -19.19
C MET A 1 46.12 27.04 -18.92
N SER A 2 45.41 26.91 -17.84
CA SER A 2 45.19 25.70 -17.05
C SER A 2 44.08 24.80 -17.61
N LEU A 3 44.41 23.50 -17.72
CA LEU A 3 43.57 22.35 -18.13
C LEU A 3 42.68 21.86 -16.99
N LYS A 4 41.97 22.74 -16.26
CA LYS A 4 41.19 22.37 -15.07
C LYS A 4 39.65 22.56 -15.19
N TYR A 5 39.13 22.88 -16.36
CA TYR A 5 37.68 23.15 -16.52
C TYR A 5 36.93 22.19 -17.45
N LEU A 6 37.46 21.01 -17.75
CA LEU A 6 36.81 20.07 -18.69
C LEU A 6 36.25 18.80 -18.01
N LEU A 7 36.10 18.75 -16.69
CA LEU A 7 35.63 17.53 -15.96
C LEU A 7 34.37 17.72 -15.16
N CYS A 8 33.68 18.83 -15.31
CA CYS A 8 32.43 19.09 -14.57
C CYS A 8 31.14 19.02 -15.39
N GLY A 9 31.24 18.64 -16.68
CA GLY A 9 30.11 18.66 -17.62
C GLY A 9 29.43 17.33 -17.95
N MET A 10 29.88 16.17 -17.39
CA MET A 10 29.38 14.86 -17.80
C MET A 10 28.60 14.07 -16.73
N ALA A 11 28.28 14.66 -15.59
CA ALA A 11 27.60 13.95 -14.51
C ALA A 11 26.07 14.16 -14.44
N PHE A 12 25.46 14.92 -15.36
CA PHE A 12 24.04 15.30 -15.26
C PHE A 12 23.11 14.72 -16.33
N VAL A 13 23.54 13.79 -17.17
CA VAL A 13 22.70 13.23 -18.25
C VAL A 13 22.19 11.81 -17.97
N ALA A 14 22.56 11.18 -16.86
CA ALA A 14 22.17 9.79 -16.57
C ALA A 14 20.90 9.61 -15.74
N CYS A 15 20.20 10.68 -15.35
CA CYS A 15 19.01 10.58 -14.45
C CYS A 15 17.65 10.72 -15.15
N ALA A 16 17.61 10.90 -16.47
CA ALA A 16 16.36 11.25 -17.18
C ALA A 16 15.68 10.08 -17.94
N THR A 17 16.16 8.83 -17.82
CA THR A 17 15.60 7.71 -18.61
C THR A 17 14.95 6.58 -17.81
N ILE A 18 14.67 6.75 -16.52
CA ILE A 18 14.07 5.69 -15.69
C ILE A 18 12.52 5.74 -15.67
N ALA A 19 11.89 6.77 -16.22
CA ALA A 19 10.44 6.99 -16.08
C ALA A 19 9.53 6.34 -17.14
N ARG A 20 10.01 5.43 -17.99
CA ARG A 20 9.18 4.85 -19.07
C ARG A 20 9.04 3.33 -19.03
N ALA A 21 8.63 2.74 -17.91
CA ALA A 21 8.44 1.29 -17.83
C ALA A 21 7.03 0.82 -17.44
N PHE A 22 6.02 1.66 -17.45
CA PHE A 22 4.66 1.27 -17.08
C PHE A 22 3.65 1.44 -18.19
N ASN A 23 3.91 0.90 -19.38
CA ASN A 23 2.91 0.87 -20.44
C ASN A 23 1.76 -0.16 -20.22
N ASN A 24 1.81 -0.99 -19.13
CA ASN A 24 0.79 -2.00 -18.79
C ASN A 24 0.45 -2.01 -17.30
N VAL A 25 0.09 -0.86 -16.76
CA VAL A 25 -0.25 -0.70 -15.32
C VAL A 25 -1.50 -1.47 -14.87
N PRO A 26 -2.56 -1.68 -15.67
CA PRO A 26 -3.79 -2.31 -15.18
C PRO A 26 -3.63 -3.76 -14.71
N GLU A 27 -2.76 -4.56 -15.31
CA GLU A 27 -2.62 -5.98 -14.97
C GLU A 27 -1.84 -6.23 -13.67
N SER A 28 -1.01 -5.29 -13.24
CA SER A 28 -0.24 -5.39 -12.00
C SER A 28 -0.97 -4.88 -10.77
N ILE A 29 -2.11 -4.21 -10.95
CA ILE A 29 -2.89 -3.59 -9.88
C ILE A 29 -4.09 -4.48 -9.55
N SER A 30 -4.22 -4.86 -8.28
CA SER A 30 -5.40 -5.52 -7.77
C SER A 30 -5.93 -4.79 -6.55
N ALA A 31 -7.24 -4.82 -6.36
CA ALA A 31 -7.88 -4.24 -5.19
C ALA A 31 -8.94 -5.16 -4.61
N SER A 32 -9.23 -4.97 -3.34
CA SER A 32 -10.30 -5.68 -2.64
C SER A 32 -10.93 -4.75 -1.62
N ILE A 33 -12.22 -4.95 -1.35
CA ILE A 33 -12.87 -4.34 -0.22
C ILE A 33 -13.35 -5.41 0.74
N PHE A 34 -13.19 -5.15 2.01
CA PHE A 34 -13.68 -6.00 3.09
C PHE A 34 -14.84 -5.27 3.75
N LEU A 35 -15.97 -5.95 3.86
CA LEU A 35 -17.14 -5.45 4.54
C LEU A 35 -17.35 -6.24 5.84
N LYS A 36 -17.53 -5.49 6.92
CA LYS A 36 -17.74 -6.02 8.26
C LYS A 36 -19.16 -5.75 8.72
N VAL A 37 -19.86 -6.81 9.10
CA VAL A 37 -21.13 -6.69 9.83
C VAL A 37 -20.84 -6.97 11.30
N PRO A 38 -21.27 -6.13 12.25
CA PRO A 38 -21.08 -6.39 13.68
C PRO A 38 -21.53 -7.80 14.06
N GLY A 39 -20.70 -8.54 14.79
CA GLY A 39 -20.99 -9.91 15.22
C GLY A 39 -20.64 -11.01 14.21
N ASN A 40 -20.31 -10.68 12.95
CA ASN A 40 -19.92 -11.65 11.92
C ASN A 40 -18.49 -11.43 11.48
N ASP A 41 -17.87 -12.42 10.84
CA ASP A 41 -16.57 -12.26 10.18
C ASP A 41 -16.69 -11.31 8.98
N ALA A 42 -15.60 -10.61 8.68
CA ALA A 42 -15.58 -9.74 7.52
C ALA A 42 -15.56 -10.55 6.23
N LYS A 43 -16.32 -10.09 5.25
CA LYS A 43 -16.38 -10.69 3.92
C LYS A 43 -15.51 -9.88 2.95
N ARG A 44 -14.61 -10.57 2.25
CA ARG A 44 -13.74 -9.98 1.23
C ARG A 44 -14.42 -10.02 -0.14
N TYR A 45 -14.36 -8.90 -0.85
CA TYR A 45 -14.83 -8.75 -2.22
C TYR A 45 -13.68 -8.27 -3.10
N PRO A 46 -13.20 -9.07 -4.04
CA PRO A 46 -12.27 -8.59 -5.07
C PRO A 46 -12.95 -7.55 -5.95
N LEU A 47 -12.17 -6.55 -6.35
CA LEU A 47 -12.63 -5.49 -7.24
C LEU A 47 -12.03 -5.72 -8.62
N THR A 48 -12.88 -5.81 -9.64
CA THR A 48 -12.46 -5.92 -11.04
C THR A 48 -12.41 -4.52 -11.64
N PHE A 49 -11.26 -4.19 -12.20
CA PHE A 49 -11.03 -2.91 -12.84
C PHE A 49 -11.50 -2.95 -14.30
N GLN A 50 -12.40 -2.05 -14.66
CA GLN A 50 -12.78 -1.84 -16.05
C GLN A 50 -12.27 -0.48 -16.53
N LYS A 51 -11.41 -0.48 -17.55
CA LYS A 51 -10.84 0.72 -18.13
C LYS A 51 -11.92 1.51 -18.86
N SER A 52 -12.17 2.74 -18.46
CA SER A 52 -12.95 3.70 -19.23
C SER A 52 -12.13 4.27 -20.39
N GLN A 53 -12.78 4.75 -21.45
CA GLN A 53 -12.13 5.34 -22.64
C GLN A 53 -11.28 6.58 -22.32
N ASN A 54 -11.46 7.18 -21.14
CA ASN A 54 -10.78 8.44 -20.72
C ASN A 54 -9.71 8.23 -19.65
N ASN A 55 -9.03 7.09 -19.57
CA ASN A 55 -8.06 6.74 -18.51
C ASN A 55 -8.64 6.67 -17.09
N ASN A 56 -9.89 7.02 -16.89
CA ASN A 56 -10.60 6.82 -15.64
C ASN A 56 -11.15 5.41 -15.61
N GLY A 57 -10.70 4.60 -14.67
CA GLY A 57 -11.24 3.26 -14.47
C GLY A 57 -12.26 3.25 -13.34
N THR A 58 -13.34 2.51 -13.54
CA THR A 58 -14.29 2.23 -12.46
C THR A 58 -14.12 0.79 -12.05
N TYR A 59 -14.02 0.54 -10.76
CA TYR A 59 -14.08 -0.83 -10.25
C TYR A 59 -15.53 -1.30 -10.22
N TYR A 60 -15.73 -2.49 -10.74
CA TYR A 60 -16.96 -3.24 -10.55
C TYR A 60 -16.66 -4.47 -9.69
N LEU A 61 -17.62 -4.87 -8.92
CA LEU A 61 -17.55 -6.13 -8.19
C LEU A 61 -17.97 -7.26 -9.11
N GLU A 62 -17.18 -8.32 -9.17
CA GLU A 62 -17.44 -9.47 -10.06
C GLU A 62 -18.78 -10.18 -9.80
N ASN A 63 -19.35 -10.00 -8.62
CA ASN A 63 -20.61 -10.60 -8.23
C ASN A 63 -21.78 -9.64 -8.50
N SER A 64 -22.79 -10.15 -9.16
CA SER A 64 -24.08 -9.47 -9.44
C SER A 64 -24.91 -9.13 -8.19
N GLU A 65 -24.40 -9.42 -7.00
CA GLU A 65 -25.04 -8.99 -5.74
C GLU A 65 -24.99 -7.46 -5.64
N LYS A 66 -26.10 -6.87 -5.30
CA LYS A 66 -26.20 -5.42 -5.07
C LYS A 66 -25.27 -5.02 -3.91
N MET A 67 -24.18 -4.37 -4.26
CA MET A 67 -23.21 -3.92 -3.24
C MET A 67 -23.70 -2.66 -2.55
N PRO A 68 -23.46 -2.53 -1.23
CA PRO A 68 -23.88 -1.36 -0.47
C PRO A 68 -22.97 -0.14 -0.68
N LEU A 69 -22.10 -0.17 -1.70
CA LEU A 69 -21.14 0.90 -2.02
C LEU A 69 -20.78 0.92 -3.50
N THR A 70 -20.19 2.05 -3.93
CA THR A 70 -19.50 2.17 -5.22
C THR A 70 -18.03 2.51 -4.99
N VAL A 71 -17.15 1.97 -5.85
CA VAL A 71 -15.72 2.30 -5.85
C VAL A 71 -15.33 2.76 -7.25
N SER A 72 -14.70 3.91 -7.33
CA SER A 72 -14.10 4.39 -8.57
C SER A 72 -12.61 4.67 -8.35
N GLN A 73 -11.81 4.44 -9.38
CA GLN A 73 -10.38 4.70 -9.37
C GLN A 73 -10.00 5.55 -10.57
N ASN A 74 -9.14 6.52 -10.32
CA ASN A 74 -8.48 7.32 -11.35
C ASN A 74 -6.97 7.09 -11.25
N ILE A 75 -6.35 6.72 -12.37
CA ILE A 75 -4.89 6.54 -12.47
C ILE A 75 -4.37 7.59 -13.44
N VAL A 76 -3.46 8.43 -12.95
CA VAL A 76 -2.79 9.46 -13.75
C VAL A 76 -1.30 9.15 -13.78
N ASP A 77 -0.76 9.00 -14.99
CA ASP A 77 0.68 8.89 -15.23
C ASP A 77 1.25 10.30 -15.35
N GLY A 78 2.19 10.62 -14.49
CA GLY A 78 2.85 11.93 -14.42
C GLY A 78 4.36 11.79 -14.41
N ASP A 79 5.06 12.92 -14.43
CA ASP A 79 6.53 12.97 -14.41
C ASP A 79 7.11 12.34 -13.14
N ASP A 80 6.37 12.38 -12.03
CA ASP A 80 6.75 11.85 -10.72
C ASP A 80 6.28 10.40 -10.49
N GLY A 81 5.73 9.72 -11.52
CA GLY A 81 5.18 8.37 -11.43
C GLY A 81 3.64 8.33 -11.47
N LEU A 82 3.06 7.21 -11.06
CA LEU A 82 1.62 6.98 -11.12
C LEU A 82 0.92 7.51 -9.88
N ARG A 83 -0.07 8.37 -10.10
CA ARG A 83 -1.01 8.77 -9.03
C ARG A 83 -2.29 7.95 -9.14
N ILE A 84 -2.62 7.27 -8.05
CA ILE A 84 -3.84 6.46 -7.91
C ILE A 84 -4.75 7.18 -6.93
N SER A 85 -5.92 7.61 -7.40
CA SER A 85 -6.97 8.20 -6.57
C SER A 85 -8.19 7.27 -6.55
N VAL A 86 -8.65 6.90 -5.37
CA VAL A 86 -9.77 5.98 -5.16
C VAL A 86 -10.86 6.71 -4.41
N SER A 87 -12.07 6.69 -4.95
CA SER A 87 -13.27 7.23 -4.30
C SER A 87 -14.20 6.08 -3.93
N ILE A 88 -14.58 6.00 -2.66
CA ILE A 88 -15.51 5.00 -2.12
C ILE A 88 -16.73 5.74 -1.59
N THR A 89 -17.90 5.45 -2.15
CA THR A 89 -19.18 6.05 -1.73
C THR A 89 -20.09 4.97 -1.19
N ALA A 90 -20.59 5.16 0.03
CA ALA A 90 -21.53 4.25 0.66
C ALA A 90 -22.95 4.48 0.15
N LEU A 91 -23.62 3.43 -0.28
CA LEU A 91 -25.04 3.42 -0.66
C LEU A 91 -25.95 3.06 0.53
N GLU A 92 -25.37 2.42 1.53
CA GLU A 92 -25.95 2.06 2.82
C GLU A 92 -24.93 2.29 3.92
N ASP A 93 -25.29 2.21 5.18
CA ASP A 93 -24.33 2.28 6.29
C ASP A 93 -23.44 1.03 6.28
N ILE A 94 -22.13 1.22 6.18
CA ILE A 94 -21.14 0.14 6.06
C ILE A 94 -19.96 0.30 7.02
N TYR A 95 -19.34 -0.82 7.35
CA TYR A 95 -18.02 -0.87 7.96
C TYR A 95 -17.07 -1.52 6.95
N PHE A 96 -16.03 -0.81 6.53
CA PHE A 96 -15.19 -1.25 5.45
C PHE A 96 -13.70 -1.19 5.78
N ASN A 97 -12.92 -1.99 5.05
CA ASN A 97 -11.47 -1.86 4.88
C ASN A 97 -11.16 -2.02 3.39
N TYR A 98 -10.42 -1.09 2.83
CA TYR A 98 -9.97 -1.12 1.44
C TYR A 98 -8.52 -1.56 1.37
N SER A 99 -8.21 -2.47 0.45
CA SER A 99 -6.88 -3.02 0.21
C SER A 99 -6.53 -2.91 -1.26
N GLN A 100 -5.35 -2.39 -1.53
CA GLN A 100 -4.77 -2.34 -2.86
C GLN A 100 -3.39 -2.97 -2.88
N GLN A 101 -3.06 -3.62 -4.00
CA GLN A 101 -1.79 -4.28 -4.22
C GLN A 101 -1.27 -3.94 -5.61
N VAL A 102 0.03 -3.74 -5.70
CA VAL A 102 0.74 -3.53 -6.95
C VAL A 102 1.85 -4.56 -7.05
N ALA A 103 1.65 -5.53 -7.91
CA ALA A 103 2.68 -6.52 -8.21
C ALA A 103 3.80 -5.87 -9.03
N THR A 104 5.03 -6.10 -8.62
CA THR A 104 6.20 -5.72 -9.42
C THR A 104 6.54 -6.82 -10.42
N ASP A 105 7.49 -6.56 -11.31
CA ASP A 105 8.14 -7.59 -12.10
C ASP A 105 9.43 -8.12 -11.42
N PHE A 106 9.56 -7.91 -10.09
CA PHE A 106 10.74 -8.26 -9.30
C PHE A 106 10.55 -9.58 -8.56
N ARG A 107 11.53 -10.47 -8.64
CA ARG A 107 11.54 -11.63 -7.78
C ARG A 107 11.81 -11.21 -6.34
N HIS A 108 10.96 -11.62 -5.41
CA HIS A 108 11.02 -11.21 -4.01
C HIS A 108 12.41 -11.41 -3.38
N ASN A 109 13.06 -12.53 -3.65
CA ASN A 109 14.39 -12.85 -3.10
C ASN A 109 15.52 -11.97 -3.66
N ASP A 110 15.30 -11.28 -4.78
CA ASP A 110 16.27 -10.36 -5.39
C ASP A 110 16.06 -8.91 -4.89
N CYS A 111 15.16 -8.71 -3.93
CA CYS A 111 14.74 -7.39 -3.46
C CYS A 111 15.30 -7.02 -2.09
N LEU A 112 15.52 -5.72 -1.94
CA LEU A 112 15.68 -5.03 -0.66
C LEU A 112 14.43 -4.20 -0.40
N PHE A 113 14.00 -4.15 0.84
CA PHE A 113 12.78 -3.44 1.24
C PHE A 113 13.11 -2.26 2.15
N TYR A 114 12.26 -1.24 2.08
CA TYR A 114 12.40 -0.02 2.87
C TYR A 114 11.05 0.45 3.39
N MET A 115 10.93 0.58 4.69
CA MET A 115 9.83 1.24 5.39
C MET A 115 10.45 2.15 6.46
N PRO A 116 10.34 3.47 6.33
CA PRO A 116 11.07 4.43 7.16
C PRO A 116 10.79 4.25 8.67
N GLY A 117 11.84 4.12 9.47
CA GLY A 117 11.72 3.89 10.90
C GLY A 117 11.44 2.44 11.32
N PHE A 118 11.12 1.55 10.37
CA PHE A 118 10.70 0.20 10.67
C PHE A 118 11.53 -0.88 9.94
N TRP A 119 11.79 -0.74 8.63
CA TRP A 119 12.43 -1.74 7.82
C TRP A 119 13.48 -1.16 6.89
N TYR A 120 14.70 -1.74 6.91
CA TYR A 120 15.82 -1.34 6.07
C TYR A 120 16.48 -2.56 5.44
N ARG A 121 16.48 -2.64 4.10
CA ARG A 121 17.01 -3.75 3.32
C ARG A 121 16.31 -5.08 3.68
N ARG A 122 17.00 -6.02 4.30
CA ARG A 122 16.47 -7.32 4.77
C ARG A 122 16.44 -7.42 6.29
N ASN A 123 16.73 -6.34 6.99
CA ASN A 123 16.87 -6.30 8.44
C ASN A 123 17.79 -7.40 9.04
N LEU A 124 18.78 -7.84 8.26
CA LEU A 124 19.67 -8.93 8.66
C LEU A 124 20.59 -8.59 9.85
N ARG A 125 20.76 -7.30 10.13
CA ARG A 125 21.62 -6.81 11.20
C ARG A 125 20.92 -6.64 12.53
N SER A 126 19.66 -6.90 12.59
CA SER A 126 18.87 -6.69 13.80
C SER A 126 18.71 -8.00 14.55
N PRO A 127 19.55 -8.28 15.55
CA PRO A 127 19.71 -9.65 16.01
C PRO A 127 18.63 -10.11 16.98
N LYS A 128 17.89 -9.23 17.62
CA LYS A 128 16.95 -9.64 18.69
C LYS A 128 15.63 -8.88 18.78
N GLU A 129 15.55 -7.66 18.26
CA GLU A 129 14.46 -6.74 18.60
C GLU A 129 13.73 -6.14 17.38
N ALA A 130 14.24 -6.30 16.17
CA ALA A 130 13.61 -5.83 14.95
C ALA A 130 13.18 -6.98 14.04
N PRO A 131 12.15 -6.78 13.22
CA PRO A 131 11.70 -7.79 12.27
C PRO A 131 12.84 -8.21 11.35
N SER A 132 12.89 -9.48 10.98
CA SER A 132 13.84 -9.98 10.00
C SER A 132 13.10 -10.62 8.84
N PHE A 133 13.71 -10.54 7.66
CA PHE A 133 13.18 -11.09 6.41
C PHE A 133 12.73 -12.57 6.53
N HIS A 134 13.40 -13.34 7.36
CA HIS A 134 13.14 -14.78 7.51
C HIS A 134 11.96 -15.12 8.40
N THR A 135 11.35 -14.16 9.07
CA THR A 135 10.23 -14.44 9.99
C THR A 135 8.88 -14.39 9.30
N SER A 136 8.79 -13.74 8.17
CA SER A 136 7.58 -13.66 7.33
C SER A 136 7.93 -13.16 5.93
N ASP A 137 7.20 -13.63 4.94
CA ASP A 137 7.25 -13.12 3.58
C ASP A 137 6.39 -11.87 3.36
N SER A 138 5.61 -11.48 4.36
CA SER A 138 4.69 -10.34 4.28
C SER A 138 4.81 -9.46 5.50
N TRP A 139 5.00 -8.16 5.27
CA TRP A 139 5.12 -7.15 6.31
C TRP A 139 4.23 -5.97 5.98
N ILE A 140 3.17 -5.84 6.74
CA ILE A 140 2.18 -4.77 6.64
C ILE A 140 2.10 -4.07 7.98
N VAL A 141 2.21 -2.76 7.99
CA VAL A 141 2.19 -1.96 9.22
C VAL A 141 1.27 -0.76 9.08
N SER A 142 0.69 -0.33 10.18
CA SER A 142 -0.01 0.93 10.28
C SER A 142 0.93 2.11 10.02
N GLU A 143 0.46 3.14 9.36
CA GLU A 143 1.26 4.30 8.96
C GLU A 143 1.89 5.05 10.15
N ASP A 144 1.27 5.03 11.33
CA ASP A 144 1.79 5.65 12.55
C ASP A 144 3.04 4.97 13.14
N ARG A 145 3.38 3.77 12.64
CA ARG A 145 4.65 3.11 12.99
C ARG A 145 5.83 3.56 12.14
N LEU A 146 5.56 4.29 11.09
CA LEU A 146 6.55 4.73 10.12
C LEU A 146 6.90 6.20 10.36
N SER A 147 8.14 6.58 10.06
CA SER A 147 8.54 7.99 10.04
C SER A 147 7.95 8.76 8.86
N ALA A 148 7.47 8.04 7.83
CA ALA A 148 6.71 8.56 6.69
C ALA A 148 5.84 7.42 6.13
N PRO A 149 4.64 7.69 5.59
CA PRO A 149 3.72 6.68 5.06
C PRO A 149 4.19 6.13 3.71
N LEU A 150 5.36 5.51 3.70
CA LEU A 150 6.10 5.07 2.52
C LEU A 150 6.54 3.61 2.65
N THR A 151 6.43 2.86 1.58
CA THR A 151 7.11 1.58 1.39
C THR A 151 7.85 1.56 0.07
N GLY A 152 9.10 1.07 0.08
CA GLY A 152 9.93 0.95 -1.12
C GLY A 152 10.46 -0.47 -1.31
N ILE A 153 10.59 -0.86 -2.58
CA ILE A 153 11.18 -2.13 -3.03
C ILE A 153 12.26 -1.80 -4.04
N PHE A 154 13.49 -2.23 -3.78
CA PHE A 154 14.61 -2.11 -4.71
C PHE A 154 15.03 -3.50 -5.20
N CYS A 155 14.97 -3.73 -6.50
CA CYS A 155 15.48 -4.96 -7.11
C CYS A 155 16.94 -4.80 -7.48
N GLU A 156 17.82 -5.49 -6.74
CA GLU A 156 19.28 -5.41 -6.96
C GLU A 156 19.69 -5.88 -8.37
N LYS A 157 19.07 -6.94 -8.88
CA LYS A 157 19.40 -7.47 -10.22
C LYS A 157 18.96 -6.55 -11.36
N LYS A 158 17.81 -5.91 -11.21
CA LYS A 158 17.27 -5.01 -12.24
C LYS A 158 17.70 -3.57 -12.06
N GLN A 159 18.35 -3.22 -10.94
CA GLN A 159 18.72 -1.85 -10.57
C GLN A 159 17.52 -0.90 -10.67
N ARG A 160 16.33 -1.37 -10.25
CA ARG A 160 15.08 -0.62 -10.32
C ARG A 160 14.46 -0.51 -8.94
N PHE A 161 13.82 0.61 -8.71
CA PHE A 161 13.15 0.94 -7.47
C PHE A 161 11.67 1.21 -7.73
N MET A 162 10.81 0.77 -6.82
CA MET A 162 9.39 1.09 -6.80
C MET A 162 8.99 1.48 -5.38
N THR A 163 8.22 2.53 -5.26
CA THR A 163 7.68 3.00 -3.97
C THR A 163 6.18 3.13 -4.03
N VAL A 164 5.55 3.11 -2.87
CA VAL A 164 4.21 3.65 -2.67
C VAL A 164 4.25 4.65 -1.53
N ASN A 165 3.65 5.80 -1.75
CA ASN A 165 3.51 6.87 -0.76
C ASN A 165 2.07 7.36 -0.74
N ARG A 166 1.50 7.54 0.45
CA ARG A 166 0.16 8.12 0.59
C ARG A 166 0.24 9.64 0.56
N LEU A 167 -0.64 10.27 -0.22
CA LEU A 167 -0.66 11.72 -0.43
C LEU A 167 -1.75 12.45 0.38
N ASP A 168 -2.68 11.70 0.98
CA ASP A 168 -3.77 12.32 1.75
C ASP A 168 -3.24 13.03 2.98
N LYS A 169 -3.87 14.15 3.32
CA LYS A 169 -3.52 14.88 4.53
C LYS A 169 -4.00 14.12 5.77
N PHE A 170 -3.14 13.95 6.74
CA PHE A 170 -3.52 13.50 8.08
C PHE A 170 -4.40 14.57 8.75
N VAL A 171 -5.69 14.22 8.98
CA VAL A 171 -6.66 15.11 9.62
C VAL A 171 -7.09 14.50 10.92
N ASN A 172 -6.55 14.28 11.91
CA ASN A 172 -6.84 13.57 13.18
C ASN A 172 -6.48 12.08 13.13
N SER A 173 -5.35 11.75 13.64
CA SER A 173 -4.96 10.37 13.87
C SER A 173 -5.46 9.91 15.24
N THR A 174 -6.51 9.13 15.26
CA THR A 174 -6.69 8.21 16.37
C THR A 174 -5.54 7.20 16.29
N LEU A 175 -4.80 7.02 17.37
CA LEU A 175 -3.72 6.03 17.42
C LEU A 175 -4.28 4.64 17.10
N ALA A 176 -3.52 3.86 16.34
CA ALA A 176 -3.87 2.48 16.08
C ALA A 176 -3.99 1.71 17.40
N THR A 177 -5.05 0.92 17.52
CA THR A 177 -5.19 0.05 18.68
C THR A 177 -4.26 -1.16 18.56
N HIS A 178 -3.76 -1.65 19.67
CA HIS A 178 -2.99 -2.89 19.76
C HIS A 178 -3.85 -4.12 20.04
N ARG A 179 -5.17 -4.02 19.95
CA ARG A 179 -6.07 -5.16 20.06
C ARG A 179 -5.93 -6.08 18.85
N GLU A 180 -5.79 -7.37 19.11
CA GLU A 180 -5.74 -8.38 18.07
C GLU A 180 -7.11 -8.59 17.41
N GLY A 181 -7.08 -8.88 16.11
CA GLY A 181 -8.26 -9.31 15.35
C GLY A 181 -8.90 -8.21 14.52
N GLU A 182 -10.17 -8.38 14.26
CA GLU A 182 -10.99 -7.43 13.50
C GLU A 182 -11.64 -6.41 14.43
N ILE A 183 -11.42 -5.13 14.13
CA ILE A 183 -11.83 -4.03 15.01
C ILE A 183 -12.72 -3.05 14.25
N ILE A 184 -13.91 -2.82 14.77
CA ILE A 184 -14.78 -1.72 14.33
C ILE A 184 -14.35 -0.48 15.08
N LEU A 185 -13.97 0.57 14.34
CA LEU A 185 -13.56 1.84 14.91
C LEU A 185 -14.78 2.63 15.40
N SER A 186 -14.70 3.15 16.64
CA SER A 186 -15.72 4.05 17.20
C SER A 186 -15.71 5.42 16.53
N ASP A 187 -14.52 5.86 16.11
CA ASP A 187 -14.29 7.18 15.55
C ASP A 187 -13.64 7.08 14.16
N LYS A 188 -13.74 8.16 13.37
CA LYS A 188 -13.03 8.26 12.10
C LYS A 188 -11.52 8.34 12.35
N THR A 189 -10.77 7.54 11.61
CA THR A 189 -9.31 7.59 11.58
C THR A 189 -8.83 8.16 10.26
N SER A 190 -7.62 8.74 10.25
CA SER A 190 -6.89 9.05 9.02
C SER A 190 -5.78 8.03 8.73
N LEU A 191 -5.57 7.05 9.63
CA LEU A 191 -4.50 6.07 9.50
C LEU A 191 -4.84 5.00 8.46
N GLY A 192 -3.99 4.86 7.48
CA GLY A 192 -3.95 3.73 6.58
C GLY A 192 -2.85 2.73 6.97
N TYR A 193 -2.49 1.90 6.01
CA TYR A 193 -1.39 0.96 6.13
C TYR A 193 -0.61 0.85 4.84
N THR A 194 0.64 0.42 4.96
CA THR A 194 1.50 0.14 3.83
C THR A 194 2.46 -1.00 4.16
N GLY A 195 3.00 -1.65 3.14
CA GLY A 195 3.92 -2.75 3.31
C GLY A 195 4.26 -3.47 2.02
N PHE A 196 4.87 -4.63 2.17
CA PHE A 196 5.22 -5.52 1.07
C PHE A 196 4.83 -6.96 1.37
N GLU A 197 4.58 -7.71 0.32
CA GLU A 197 4.21 -9.12 0.37
C GLU A 197 5.01 -9.91 -0.67
N ASN A 198 5.29 -11.18 -0.34
CA ASN A 198 5.71 -12.17 -1.31
C ASN A 198 4.46 -12.88 -1.86
N LYS A 199 4.16 -12.66 -3.12
CA LYS A 199 3.09 -13.38 -3.81
C LYS A 199 3.68 -14.26 -4.89
N ASP A 200 3.68 -15.55 -4.66
CA ASP A 200 4.18 -16.55 -5.60
C ASP A 200 5.61 -16.23 -6.10
N GLY A 201 6.46 -15.74 -5.19
CA GLY A 201 7.83 -15.35 -5.50
C GLY A 201 7.99 -13.94 -6.08
N VAL A 202 6.91 -13.18 -6.23
CA VAL A 202 6.91 -11.80 -6.74
C VAL A 202 6.78 -10.81 -5.58
N ALA A 203 7.68 -9.81 -5.56
CA ALA A 203 7.58 -8.70 -4.61
C ALA A 203 6.39 -7.82 -4.96
N THR A 204 5.50 -7.60 -4.00
CA THR A 204 4.24 -6.88 -4.19
C THR A 204 4.14 -5.78 -3.14
N LEU A 205 3.87 -4.54 -3.54
CA LEU A 205 3.46 -3.47 -2.63
C LEU A 205 2.02 -3.70 -2.19
N SER A 206 1.74 -3.53 -0.89
CA SER A 206 0.41 -3.67 -0.31
C SER A 206 0.10 -2.45 0.54
N PHE A 207 -1.04 -1.81 0.31
CA PHE A 207 -1.45 -0.60 1.01
C PHE A 207 -2.98 -0.47 1.04
N GLY A 208 -3.48 0.39 1.88
CA GLY A 208 -4.92 0.56 2.00
C GLY A 208 -5.36 1.41 3.20
N PHE A 209 -6.68 1.33 3.47
CA PHE A 209 -7.33 2.14 4.49
C PHE A 209 -8.62 1.46 5.02
N PRO A 210 -8.97 1.60 6.30
CA PRO A 210 -8.13 2.05 7.41
C PRO A 210 -6.99 1.08 7.72
N TYR A 211 -6.27 1.31 8.80
CA TYR A 211 -5.04 0.59 9.11
C TYR A 211 -5.21 -0.93 9.28
N ARG A 212 -4.11 -1.62 8.96
CA ARG A 212 -3.94 -3.06 9.11
C ARG A 212 -2.51 -3.36 9.54
N GLU A 213 -2.31 -4.41 10.34
CA GLU A 213 -0.99 -4.90 10.70
C GLU A 213 -0.89 -6.41 10.55
N ALA A 214 0.21 -6.87 9.97
CA ALA A 214 0.61 -8.26 9.86
C ALA A 214 2.14 -8.33 9.60
N PRO A 215 2.85 -9.36 10.03
CA PRO A 215 2.38 -10.50 10.81
C PRO A 215 2.17 -10.17 12.29
N LYS A 216 1.51 -11.07 13.00
CA LYS A 216 1.20 -10.96 14.43
C LYS A 216 2.45 -10.84 15.30
N SER A 217 3.49 -11.58 14.99
CA SER A 217 4.72 -11.60 15.78
C SER A 217 5.95 -11.72 14.92
N TYR A 218 7.04 -11.15 15.41
CA TYR A 218 8.36 -11.31 14.87
C TYR A 218 9.34 -11.58 16.01
N ILE A 219 10.35 -12.39 15.77
CA ILE A 219 11.42 -12.78 16.71
C ILE A 219 10.95 -13.27 18.10
N ARG A 220 11.16 -14.55 18.36
CA ARG A 220 11.18 -15.18 19.69
C ARG A 220 10.06 -14.74 20.65
N LYS A 221 8.83 -14.74 20.22
CA LYS A 221 7.67 -14.34 21.05
C LYS A 221 7.49 -12.84 21.31
N LEU A 222 8.34 -11.98 20.78
CA LEU A 222 8.07 -10.56 20.81
C LEU A 222 6.96 -10.25 19.80
N THR A 223 5.95 -9.60 20.27
CA THR A 223 4.84 -9.10 19.43
C THR A 223 5.11 -7.62 19.20
N LEU A 224 5.37 -7.24 17.96
CA LEU A 224 5.48 -5.82 17.61
C LEU A 224 4.12 -5.15 17.74
N ALA A 225 3.17 -5.77 17.10
CA ALA A 225 1.74 -5.54 17.27
C ALA A 225 1.02 -6.82 16.98
N PRO A 226 -0.10 -7.11 17.61
CA PRO A 226 -0.96 -8.21 17.19
C PRO A 226 -1.47 -7.95 15.79
N ALA A 227 -1.74 -9.01 15.02
CA ALA A 227 -2.40 -8.87 13.73
C ALA A 227 -3.76 -8.20 13.93
N VAL A 228 -3.96 -7.09 13.22
CA VAL A 228 -5.19 -6.29 13.33
C VAL A 228 -5.68 -5.87 11.96
N THR A 229 -6.99 -5.83 11.80
CA THR A 229 -7.67 -5.20 10.66
C THR A 229 -8.75 -4.28 11.19
N ALA A 230 -8.60 -2.99 10.95
CA ALA A 230 -9.56 -1.98 11.35
C ALA A 230 -10.64 -1.79 10.29
N TYR A 231 -11.86 -1.56 10.72
CA TYR A 231 -13.01 -1.24 9.87
C TYR A 231 -13.59 0.10 10.28
N GLN A 232 -13.67 1.02 9.32
CA GLN A 232 -14.24 2.34 9.55
C GLN A 232 -15.69 2.37 9.11
N HIS A 233 -16.52 3.03 9.89
CA HIS A 233 -17.89 3.34 9.52
C HIS A 233 -17.94 4.41 8.43
N LEU A 234 -18.70 4.14 7.39
CA LEU A 234 -19.07 5.10 6.36
C LEU A 234 -20.59 5.09 6.26
N LYS A 235 -21.21 6.24 6.55
CA LYS A 235 -22.67 6.40 6.51
C LYS A 235 -23.16 6.45 5.09
N LYS A 236 -24.40 6.07 4.88
CA LYS A 236 -25.08 6.21 3.59
C LYS A 236 -24.91 7.62 3.00
N GLY A 237 -24.44 7.70 1.76
CA GLY A 237 -24.16 8.94 1.03
C GLY A 237 -22.82 9.57 1.33
N GLU A 238 -22.06 9.09 2.32
CA GLU A 238 -20.71 9.57 2.57
C GLU A 238 -19.74 9.01 1.53
N THR A 239 -18.75 9.84 1.17
CA THR A 239 -17.67 9.49 0.25
C THR A 239 -16.33 9.72 0.94
N ILE A 240 -15.40 8.79 0.76
CA ILE A 240 -13.99 8.94 1.13
C ILE A 240 -13.14 8.94 -0.13
N LEU A 241 -12.15 9.84 -0.16
CA LEU A 241 -11.14 9.93 -1.21
C LEU A 241 -9.78 9.54 -0.62
N LEU A 242 -9.10 8.60 -1.28
CA LEU A 242 -7.79 8.09 -0.90
C LEU A 242 -6.85 8.27 -2.09
N THR A 243 -5.61 8.74 -1.85
CA THR A 243 -4.68 9.01 -2.93
C THR A 243 -3.29 8.50 -2.60
N TRP A 244 -2.70 7.77 -3.54
CA TRP A 244 -1.33 7.26 -3.46
C TRP A 244 -0.52 7.66 -4.69
N GLN A 245 0.80 7.76 -4.48
CA GLN A 245 1.81 7.92 -5.52
C GLN A 245 2.67 6.66 -5.58
N ILE A 246 2.92 6.14 -6.78
CA ILE A 246 3.78 4.97 -7.03
C ILE A 246 4.92 5.38 -7.95
#